data_1f71182d7c45201cfb696baaa7bc2065
#
_entry.id   1f71182d7c45201cfb696baaa7bc2065
#
_cell.length_a   1.000
_cell.length_b   1.000
_cell.length_c   1.000
_cell.angle_alpha   90.00
_cell.angle_beta   90.00
_cell.angle_gamma   90.00
#
_symmetry.space_group_name_H-M   'P 1'
#
loop_
_entity.id
_entity.type
_entity.pdbx_description
1 polymer ?
#
loop_
_entity_poly.entity_id
_entity_poly.type
_entity_poly.pdbx_seq_one_letter_code
_entity_poly.pdbx_strand_id
1 'polypeptide(L)'
;SYDKNGIFISVPGYEWSGNTSVGGDHNVWYKKEGRPIFRSSRALLYEESKKGNDAHTSKDLIKKLKNEDALVVAHVGGRYADIGYAHDANLEPSVEVHSAWGTFDWLIKDAFRLNYKVGIVAASDGHKGRPGASFPGDSLFGSYGGLTCHLLERLDRDSLFEEFRARHHYATTGARIFLDVKGAFSNKTHLISPISKKKVSINSCLMGDDILTNSNEFKLDVNVEGTSPLEKIELYDGLKLLKTLYA
;
A
#
# COMPACT_ATOMS: atom_id res chain seq x y z
N SER A 1 19.46 -17.23 0.01
CA SER A 1 18.28 -16.38 0.13
C SER A 1 18.31 -15.67 1.47
N TYR A 2 18.04 -14.36 1.48
CA TYR A 2 17.91 -13.59 2.73
C TYR A 2 16.51 -13.75 3.34
N ASP A 3 15.55 -14.32 2.60
CA ASP A 3 14.20 -14.60 3.08
C ASP A 3 14.22 -15.71 4.12
N LYS A 4 13.88 -15.38 5.36
CA LYS A 4 13.93 -16.29 6.49
C LYS A 4 12.81 -15.96 7.48
N ASN A 5 11.82 -16.84 7.53
CA ASN A 5 10.66 -16.69 8.41
C ASN A 5 11.08 -16.40 9.86
N GLY A 6 10.40 -15.45 10.49
CA GLY A 6 10.68 -14.97 11.85
C GLY A 6 11.89 -14.04 11.98
N ILE A 7 12.64 -13.77 10.90
CA ILE A 7 13.84 -12.92 10.94
C ILE A 7 13.76 -11.79 9.91
N PHE A 8 13.53 -12.12 8.66
CA PHE A 8 13.52 -11.17 7.57
C PHE A 8 12.68 -11.69 6.41
N ILE A 9 11.80 -10.87 5.88
CA ILE A 9 10.99 -11.16 4.69
C ILE A 9 11.58 -10.41 3.51
N SER A 10 11.89 -11.12 2.42
CA SER A 10 12.14 -10.50 1.13
C SER A 10 11.01 -10.85 0.16
N VAL A 11 10.54 -9.87 -0.58
CA VAL A 11 9.42 -10.04 -1.53
C VAL A 11 9.96 -9.86 -2.93
N PRO A 12 9.79 -10.85 -3.83
CA PRO A 12 10.14 -10.69 -5.23
C PRO A 12 9.18 -9.71 -5.90
N GLY A 13 9.72 -8.77 -6.65
CA GLY A 13 8.91 -7.76 -7.30
C GLY A 13 9.69 -6.94 -8.32
N TYR A 14 8.99 -6.03 -8.96
CA TYR A 14 9.57 -5.08 -9.90
C TYR A 14 8.69 -3.84 -10.00
N GLU A 15 9.23 -2.76 -10.48
CA GLU A 15 8.48 -1.59 -10.89
C GLU A 15 8.04 -1.73 -12.35
N TRP A 16 6.74 -1.61 -12.59
CA TRP A 16 6.17 -1.44 -13.91
C TRP A 16 6.05 0.06 -14.19
N SER A 17 6.82 0.55 -15.13
CA SER A 17 6.91 1.98 -15.42
C SER A 17 6.10 2.33 -16.67
N GLY A 18 4.89 2.86 -16.46
CA GLY A 18 4.03 3.40 -17.50
C GLY A 18 4.04 4.92 -17.53
N ASN A 19 3.76 5.53 -18.68
CA ASN A 19 3.48 6.97 -18.70
C ASN A 19 2.17 7.25 -17.94
N THR A 20 2.05 8.46 -17.37
CA THR A 20 0.84 8.86 -16.61
C THR A 20 -0.44 8.67 -17.42
N SER A 21 -0.41 9.00 -18.73
CA SER A 21 -1.57 8.81 -19.63
C SER A 21 -2.02 7.37 -19.84
N VAL A 22 -1.26 6.39 -19.38
CA VAL A 22 -1.60 4.95 -19.43
C VAL A 22 -1.59 4.31 -18.03
N GLY A 23 -1.68 5.12 -16.99
CA GLY A 23 -1.84 4.72 -15.61
C GLY A 23 -0.66 5.06 -14.68
N GLY A 24 0.51 5.46 -15.22
CA GLY A 24 1.67 5.82 -14.41
C GLY A 24 2.39 4.63 -13.80
N ASP A 25 3.31 4.90 -12.88
CA ASP A 25 4.19 3.88 -12.28
C ASP A 25 3.46 3.03 -11.22
N HIS A 26 3.74 1.71 -11.23
CA HIS A 26 3.18 0.74 -10.28
C HIS A 26 4.25 -0.23 -9.83
N ASN A 27 4.36 -0.46 -8.53
CA ASN A 27 5.12 -1.56 -7.96
C ASN A 27 4.31 -2.86 -8.04
N VAL A 28 4.94 -3.94 -8.49
CA VAL A 28 4.34 -5.28 -8.55
C VAL A 28 5.13 -6.19 -7.61
N TRP A 29 4.45 -6.81 -6.66
CA TRP A 29 5.02 -7.75 -5.72
C TRP A 29 4.38 -9.12 -5.88
N TYR A 30 5.20 -10.15 -5.92
CA TYR A 30 4.74 -11.53 -5.99
C TYR A 30 4.98 -12.26 -4.67
N LYS A 31 4.02 -13.08 -4.27
CA LYS A 31 4.20 -13.95 -3.12
C LYS A 31 5.27 -15.02 -3.36
N LYS A 32 5.40 -15.48 -4.61
CA LYS A 32 6.35 -16.53 -5.04
C LYS A 32 7.36 -16.00 -6.04
N GLU A 33 8.54 -16.57 -6.00
CA GLU A 33 9.61 -16.32 -6.99
C GLU A 33 9.31 -16.95 -8.35
N GLY A 34 10.03 -16.53 -9.40
CA GLY A 34 9.93 -17.11 -10.75
C GLY A 34 8.66 -16.69 -11.50
N ARG A 35 8.02 -15.62 -11.08
CA ARG A 35 6.82 -15.11 -11.75
C ARG A 35 7.17 -14.17 -12.92
N PRO A 36 6.27 -14.00 -13.91
CA PRO A 36 6.55 -13.20 -15.10
C PRO A 36 6.74 -11.72 -14.77
N ILE A 37 7.67 -11.08 -15.45
CA ILE A 37 7.82 -9.62 -15.46
C ILE A 37 7.11 -9.09 -16.70
N PHE A 38 6.04 -8.32 -16.51
CA PHE A 38 5.33 -7.65 -17.58
C PHE A 38 5.95 -6.29 -17.88
N ARG A 39 6.13 -5.95 -19.14
CA ARG A 39 6.83 -4.75 -19.60
C ARG A 39 5.85 -3.73 -20.14
N SER A 40 6.08 -2.46 -19.86
CA SER A 40 5.28 -1.35 -20.41
C SER A 40 5.64 -1.06 -21.89
N SER A 41 6.87 -1.39 -22.32
CA SER A 41 7.37 -1.11 -23.66
C SER A 41 8.33 -2.18 -24.16
N ARG A 42 8.41 -2.32 -25.47
CA ARG A 42 9.40 -3.16 -26.19
C ARG A 42 10.50 -2.36 -26.87
N ALA A 43 10.53 -1.06 -26.72
CA ALA A 43 11.40 -0.18 -27.52
C ALA A 43 12.88 -0.60 -27.55
N LEU A 44 13.37 -1.32 -26.54
CA LEU A 44 14.76 -1.78 -26.45
C LEU A 44 14.93 -3.29 -26.58
N LEU A 45 13.92 -4.02 -27.06
CA LEU A 45 13.98 -5.47 -27.16
C LEU A 45 14.17 -5.90 -28.61
N TYR A 46 15.21 -6.66 -28.85
CA TYR A 46 15.55 -7.21 -30.16
C TYR A 46 15.02 -8.64 -30.37
N GLU A 47 14.60 -9.33 -29.31
CA GLU A 47 14.17 -10.73 -29.38
C GLU A 47 12.64 -10.84 -29.46
N GLU A 48 12.17 -11.47 -30.54
CA GLU A 48 10.75 -11.81 -30.73
C GLU A 48 10.23 -12.88 -29.77
N SER A 49 11.12 -13.72 -29.22
CA SER A 49 10.80 -14.86 -28.36
C SER A 49 10.09 -14.50 -27.03
N LYS A 50 10.09 -13.22 -26.65
CA LYS A 50 9.47 -12.72 -25.43
C LYS A 50 8.13 -12.01 -25.67
N LYS A 51 7.52 -12.21 -26.84
CA LYS A 51 6.14 -11.74 -27.13
C LYS A 51 5.19 -12.37 -26.11
N GLY A 52 4.33 -11.54 -25.51
CA GLY A 52 3.35 -11.98 -24.51
C GLY A 52 3.57 -11.45 -23.09
N ASN A 53 4.79 -11.02 -22.78
CA ASN A 53 5.09 -10.38 -21.49
C ASN A 53 4.93 -8.85 -21.52
N ASP A 54 4.06 -8.35 -22.38
CA ASP A 54 3.83 -6.90 -22.47
C ASP A 54 2.51 -6.52 -21.82
N ALA A 55 2.53 -5.42 -21.11
CA ALA A 55 1.38 -4.74 -20.55
C ALA A 55 1.60 -3.25 -20.80
N HIS A 56 1.01 -2.70 -21.86
CA HIS A 56 1.29 -1.34 -22.31
C HIS A 56 0.55 -0.29 -21.50
N THR A 57 -0.45 -0.69 -20.73
CA THR A 57 -1.25 0.15 -19.84
C THR A 57 -1.36 -0.51 -18.48
N SER A 58 -1.65 0.26 -17.42
CA SER A 58 -1.93 -0.30 -16.09
C SER A 58 -3.15 -1.23 -16.12
N LYS A 59 -4.10 -0.99 -17.02
CA LYS A 59 -5.24 -1.88 -17.24
C LYS A 59 -4.81 -3.25 -17.79
N ASP A 60 -3.85 -3.29 -18.71
CA ASP A 60 -3.28 -4.54 -19.22
C ASP A 60 -2.50 -5.26 -18.12
N LEU A 61 -1.73 -4.51 -17.32
CA LEU A 61 -0.97 -5.04 -16.20
C LEU A 61 -1.92 -5.73 -15.20
N ILE A 62 -2.93 -5.03 -14.71
CA ILE A 62 -3.94 -5.56 -13.79
C ILE A 62 -4.61 -6.80 -14.38
N LYS A 63 -5.00 -6.77 -15.66
CA LYS A 63 -5.61 -7.92 -16.33
C LYS A 63 -4.71 -9.15 -16.33
N LYS A 64 -3.42 -8.98 -16.57
CA LYS A 64 -2.44 -10.09 -16.58
C LYS A 64 -2.16 -10.63 -15.19
N LEU A 65 -2.20 -9.78 -14.16
CA LEU A 65 -1.95 -10.15 -12.78
C LEU A 65 -3.15 -10.82 -12.09
N LYS A 66 -4.36 -10.81 -12.67
CA LYS A 66 -5.57 -11.39 -12.05
C LYS A 66 -5.44 -12.87 -11.66
N ASN A 67 -4.59 -13.62 -12.35
CA ASN A 67 -4.37 -15.05 -12.08
C ASN A 67 -3.09 -15.30 -11.26
N GLU A 68 -2.45 -14.24 -10.78
CA GLU A 68 -1.26 -14.29 -9.99
C GLU A 68 -1.55 -14.02 -8.51
N ASP A 69 -0.81 -14.66 -7.62
CA ASP A 69 -0.79 -14.24 -6.21
C ASP A 69 0.18 -13.07 -6.08
N ALA A 70 -0.33 -11.90 -6.45
CA ALA A 70 0.41 -10.66 -6.54
C ALA A 70 -0.29 -9.52 -5.82
N LEU A 71 0.47 -8.48 -5.53
CA LEU A 71 0.01 -7.17 -5.08
C LEU A 71 0.54 -6.12 -6.06
N VAL A 72 -0.27 -5.09 -6.26
CA VAL A 72 0.08 -3.91 -7.04
C VAL A 72 -0.02 -2.70 -6.14
N VAL A 73 0.89 -1.77 -6.28
CA VAL A 73 0.88 -0.52 -5.53
C VAL A 73 1.16 0.62 -6.50
N ALA A 74 0.15 1.45 -6.72
CA ALA A 74 0.34 2.71 -7.45
C ALA A 74 1.23 3.64 -6.66
N HIS A 75 2.22 4.26 -7.30
CA HIS A 75 3.14 5.16 -6.64
C HIS A 75 3.53 6.36 -7.54
N VAL A 76 4.25 7.29 -6.97
CA VAL A 76 4.80 8.43 -7.68
C VAL A 76 6.31 8.31 -7.73
N GLY A 77 6.77 7.74 -8.85
CA GLY A 77 8.18 7.73 -9.22
C GLY A 77 8.46 8.84 -10.24
N GLY A 78 9.16 8.52 -11.31
CA GLY A 78 9.38 9.46 -12.41
C GLY A 78 8.12 9.81 -13.20
N ARG A 79 7.04 9.00 -13.07
CA ARG A 79 5.74 9.19 -13.69
C ARG A 79 4.66 9.03 -12.63
N TYR A 80 3.75 9.97 -12.59
CA TYR A 80 2.66 9.97 -11.59
C TYR A 80 1.66 8.87 -11.91
N ALA A 81 1.32 8.04 -10.93
CA ALA A 81 0.25 7.09 -11.05
C ALA A 81 -1.10 7.80 -11.27
N ASP A 82 -1.90 7.25 -12.18
CA ASP A 82 -3.31 7.63 -12.39
C ASP A 82 -4.18 6.43 -12.02
N ILE A 83 -4.58 6.35 -10.76
CA ILE A 83 -5.43 5.26 -10.25
C ILE A 83 -6.85 5.30 -10.82
N GLY A 84 -7.26 6.42 -11.43
CA GLY A 84 -8.53 6.52 -12.16
C GLY A 84 -8.52 5.82 -13.51
N TYR A 85 -7.32 5.59 -14.07
CA TYR A 85 -7.18 4.88 -15.35
C TYR A 85 -7.52 3.40 -15.23
N ALA A 86 -7.06 2.73 -14.17
CA ALA A 86 -7.39 1.35 -13.85
C ALA A 86 -7.16 1.08 -12.36
N HIS A 87 -8.00 0.24 -11.77
CA HIS A 87 -7.89 -0.22 -10.39
C HIS A 87 -8.54 -1.59 -10.24
N ASP A 88 -7.98 -2.43 -9.36
CA ASP A 88 -8.58 -3.68 -8.92
C ASP A 88 -8.35 -3.83 -7.40
N ALA A 89 -9.40 -3.73 -6.62
CA ALA A 89 -9.34 -3.72 -5.16
C ALA A 89 -8.71 -4.98 -4.52
N ASN A 90 -8.62 -6.10 -5.24
CA ASN A 90 -7.97 -7.32 -4.75
C ASN A 90 -6.46 -7.31 -5.03
N LEU A 91 -6.04 -6.70 -6.13
CA LEU A 91 -4.63 -6.58 -6.52
C LEU A 91 -3.99 -5.34 -5.93
N GLU A 92 -4.73 -4.22 -5.89
CA GLU A 92 -4.26 -2.91 -5.45
C GLU A 92 -5.00 -2.44 -4.18
N PRO A 93 -4.80 -3.12 -3.04
CA PRO A 93 -5.47 -2.76 -1.79
C PRO A 93 -4.90 -1.51 -1.13
N SER A 94 -3.82 -0.94 -1.64
CA SER A 94 -3.14 0.23 -1.04
C SER A 94 -2.45 1.07 -2.10
N VAL A 95 -2.20 2.35 -1.77
CA VAL A 95 -1.46 3.30 -2.60
C VAL A 95 -0.27 3.86 -1.82
N GLU A 96 0.83 4.13 -2.51
CA GLU A 96 2.03 4.70 -1.92
C GLU A 96 1.99 6.22 -1.97
N VAL A 97 2.03 6.83 -0.78
CA VAL A 97 1.87 8.29 -0.64
C VAL A 97 3.15 9.02 -0.31
N HIS A 98 4.21 8.28 0.01
CA HIS A 98 5.49 8.90 0.33
C HIS A 98 6.65 7.98 -0.03
N SER A 99 7.68 8.60 -0.61
CA SER A 99 8.96 7.98 -0.91
C SER A 99 10.09 9.02 -0.82
N ALA A 100 11.29 8.66 -1.25
CA ALA A 100 12.38 9.62 -1.38
C ALA A 100 12.09 10.74 -2.41
N TRP A 101 11.08 10.59 -3.26
CA TRP A 101 10.63 11.62 -4.20
C TRP A 101 9.78 12.71 -3.52
N GLY A 102 9.14 12.42 -2.39
CA GLY A 102 8.29 13.37 -1.67
C GLY A 102 7.03 12.74 -1.09
N THR A 103 6.10 13.60 -0.66
CA THR A 103 4.79 13.21 -0.12
C THR A 103 3.68 13.58 -1.09
N PHE A 104 2.84 12.62 -1.43
CA PHE A 104 1.82 12.69 -2.49
C PHE A 104 0.43 12.33 -1.95
N ASP A 105 -0.03 13.07 -0.95
CA ASP A 105 -1.32 12.86 -0.30
C ASP A 105 -2.53 13.00 -1.26
N TRP A 106 -2.33 13.66 -2.39
CA TRP A 106 -3.34 13.78 -3.44
C TRP A 106 -3.77 12.41 -3.99
N LEU A 107 -2.89 11.40 -3.99
CA LEU A 107 -3.21 10.05 -4.45
C LEU A 107 -4.29 9.39 -3.58
N ILE A 108 -4.24 9.59 -2.25
CA ILE A 108 -5.33 9.16 -1.34
C ILE A 108 -6.60 9.95 -1.62
N LYS A 109 -6.48 11.26 -1.85
CA LYS A 109 -7.65 12.11 -2.14
C LYS A 109 -8.35 11.64 -3.41
N ASP A 110 -7.59 11.25 -4.43
CA ASP A 110 -8.14 10.70 -5.67
C ASP A 110 -8.78 9.33 -5.44
N ALA A 111 -8.16 8.44 -4.66
CA ALA A 111 -8.76 7.16 -4.28
C ALA A 111 -10.13 7.36 -3.59
N PHE A 112 -10.22 8.29 -2.64
CA PHE A 112 -11.48 8.58 -1.94
C PHE A 112 -12.54 9.21 -2.84
N ARG A 113 -12.16 10.11 -3.77
CA ARG A 113 -13.09 10.67 -4.78
C ARG A 113 -13.66 9.60 -5.70
N LEU A 114 -12.88 8.57 -5.97
CA LEU A 114 -13.27 7.40 -6.77
C LEU A 114 -13.98 6.32 -5.96
N ASN A 115 -14.22 6.55 -4.66
CA ASN A 115 -14.78 5.57 -3.71
C ASN A 115 -13.97 4.27 -3.60
N TYR A 116 -12.66 4.33 -3.78
CA TYR A 116 -11.78 3.19 -3.57
C TYR A 116 -11.49 3.02 -2.08
N LYS A 117 -11.47 1.75 -1.63
CA LYS A 117 -11.06 1.38 -0.29
C LYS A 117 -9.60 0.97 -0.33
N VAL A 118 -8.71 1.88 -0.01
CA VAL A 118 -7.26 1.67 -0.05
C VAL A 118 -6.63 1.92 1.32
N GLY A 119 -5.61 1.14 1.63
CA GLY A 119 -4.66 1.44 2.68
C GLY A 119 -3.59 2.42 2.19
N ILE A 120 -2.75 2.85 3.12
CA ILE A 120 -1.69 3.83 2.87
C ILE A 120 -0.36 3.19 3.14
N VAL A 121 0.53 3.19 2.16
CA VAL A 121 1.89 2.71 2.29
C VAL A 121 2.89 3.81 1.94
N ALA A 122 4.11 3.63 2.38
CA ALA A 122 5.25 4.43 2.02
C ALA A 122 6.48 3.54 1.86
N ALA A 123 7.37 3.91 0.96
CA ALA A 123 8.58 3.16 0.68
C ALA A 123 9.76 4.11 0.40
N SER A 124 10.89 3.58 0.01
CA SER A 124 12.04 4.41 -0.29
C SER A 124 12.08 4.88 -1.75
N ASP A 125 11.64 4.04 -2.67
CA ASP A 125 11.90 4.21 -4.11
C ASP A 125 13.38 4.58 -4.39
N GLY A 126 14.26 3.87 -3.68
CA GLY A 126 15.69 4.15 -3.68
C GLY A 126 16.39 3.55 -4.89
N HIS A 127 17.21 4.37 -5.60
CA HIS A 127 17.89 4.01 -6.85
C HIS A 127 19.37 3.65 -6.67
N LYS A 128 19.83 3.41 -5.44
CA LYS A 128 21.25 3.10 -5.16
C LYS A 128 21.50 1.63 -4.78
N GLY A 129 20.47 0.78 -4.82
CA GLY A 129 20.59 -0.64 -4.49
C GLY A 129 21.00 -0.92 -3.02
N ARG A 130 20.71 0.00 -2.12
CA ARG A 130 21.00 -0.10 -0.68
C ARG A 130 19.72 -0.08 0.14
N PRO A 131 19.05 -1.22 0.31
CA PRO A 131 17.83 -1.31 1.13
C PRO A 131 18.05 -0.79 2.55
N GLY A 132 17.10 0.02 3.05
CA GLY A 132 17.17 0.62 4.38
C GLY A 132 18.04 1.89 4.49
N ALA A 133 18.77 2.26 3.44
CA ALA A 133 19.63 3.45 3.41
C ALA A 133 18.99 4.56 2.56
N SER A 134 17.83 5.05 2.98
CA SER A 134 17.13 6.13 2.28
C SER A 134 16.96 7.33 3.19
N PHE A 135 17.99 8.15 3.28
CA PHE A 135 18.03 9.39 4.06
C PHE A 135 18.66 10.51 3.22
N PRO A 136 18.44 11.79 3.57
CA PRO A 136 19.04 12.92 2.87
C PRO A 136 20.56 12.81 2.77
N GLY A 137 21.10 13.04 1.58
CA GLY A 137 22.53 12.86 1.27
C GLY A 137 22.87 11.44 0.79
N ASP A 138 22.08 10.44 1.10
CA ASP A 138 22.23 9.07 0.58
C ASP A 138 21.21 8.78 -0.53
N SER A 139 20.01 9.34 -0.46
CA SER A 139 19.01 9.30 -1.53
C SER A 139 19.34 10.29 -2.64
N LEU A 140 18.93 9.96 -3.88
CA LEU A 140 19.12 10.86 -5.04
C LEU A 140 18.22 12.09 -4.96
N PHE A 141 17.09 12.00 -4.26
CA PHE A 141 16.01 12.97 -4.33
C PHE A 141 15.88 13.86 -3.09
N GLY A 142 16.75 13.68 -2.11
CA GLY A 142 16.89 14.59 -0.97
C GLY A 142 15.87 14.43 0.15
N SER A 143 14.86 13.58 0.00
CA SER A 143 13.90 13.25 1.05
C SER A 143 14.26 11.96 1.77
N TYR A 144 13.75 11.79 3.01
CA TYR A 144 13.76 10.47 3.65
C TYR A 144 12.87 9.52 2.86
N GLY A 145 13.28 8.24 2.76
CA GLY A 145 12.39 7.20 2.34
C GLY A 145 11.29 6.96 3.37
N GLY A 146 10.11 6.63 2.90
CA GLY A 146 8.99 6.24 3.76
C GLY A 146 9.19 4.86 4.38
N LEU A 147 8.42 4.59 5.41
CA LEU A 147 8.30 3.28 6.04
C LEU A 147 6.83 2.86 6.10
N THR A 148 6.57 1.59 5.84
CA THR A 148 5.28 0.97 6.13
C THR A 148 5.43 0.04 7.31
N CYS A 149 4.61 0.23 8.32
CA CYS A 149 4.49 -0.70 9.44
C CYS A 149 3.33 -1.67 9.16
N HIS A 150 3.61 -2.96 9.10
CA HIS A 150 2.62 -4.01 8.93
C HIS A 150 2.29 -4.66 10.26
N LEU A 151 1.01 -4.83 10.55
CA LEU A 151 0.51 -5.53 11.74
C LEU A 151 0.42 -7.02 11.40
N LEU A 152 1.47 -7.76 11.68
CA LEU A 152 1.61 -9.18 11.32
C LEU A 152 1.50 -10.06 12.55
N GLU A 153 0.77 -11.18 12.46
CA GLU A 153 0.80 -12.22 13.47
C GLU A 153 2.10 -13.05 13.39
N ARG A 154 2.60 -13.26 12.19
CA ARG A 154 3.85 -13.98 11.91
C ARG A 154 4.70 -13.22 10.91
N LEU A 155 6.00 -13.23 11.11
CA LEU A 155 6.95 -12.63 10.18
C LEU A 155 7.27 -13.63 9.05
N ASP A 156 6.33 -13.75 8.10
CA ASP A 156 6.45 -14.57 6.88
C ASP A 156 5.69 -13.92 5.71
N ARG A 157 5.97 -14.38 4.48
CA ARG A 157 5.32 -13.81 3.27
C ARG A 157 3.81 -14.06 3.25
N ASP A 158 3.35 -15.18 3.80
CA ASP A 158 1.93 -15.51 3.82
C ASP A 158 1.17 -14.50 4.64
N SER A 159 1.59 -14.26 5.89
CA SER A 159 1.01 -13.21 6.74
C SER A 159 1.14 -11.81 6.09
N LEU A 160 2.30 -11.48 5.52
CA LEU A 160 2.48 -10.18 4.88
C LEU A 160 1.45 -9.94 3.78
N PHE A 161 1.22 -10.90 2.89
CA PHE A 161 0.28 -10.75 1.79
C PHE A 161 -1.19 -10.74 2.26
N GLU A 162 -1.52 -11.53 3.28
CA GLU A 162 -2.86 -11.54 3.89
C GLU A 162 -3.17 -10.21 4.56
N GLU A 163 -2.27 -9.72 5.42
CA GLU A 163 -2.44 -8.48 6.16
C GLU A 163 -2.34 -7.24 5.26
N PHE A 164 -1.54 -7.32 4.20
CA PHE A 164 -1.51 -6.26 3.19
C PHE A 164 -2.87 -6.12 2.49
N ARG A 165 -3.51 -7.24 2.10
CA ARG A 165 -4.86 -7.23 1.52
C ARG A 165 -5.93 -6.77 2.50
N ALA A 166 -5.75 -7.04 3.78
CA ALA A 166 -6.61 -6.53 4.84
C ALA A 166 -6.34 -5.05 5.19
N ARG A 167 -5.28 -4.46 4.61
CA ARG A 167 -4.83 -3.09 4.91
C ARG A 167 -4.42 -2.88 6.36
N HIS A 168 -3.98 -3.95 7.03
CA HIS A 168 -3.47 -3.91 8.40
C HIS A 168 -2.05 -3.33 8.43
N HIS A 169 -1.95 -2.06 8.05
CA HIS A 169 -0.69 -1.33 8.00
C HIS A 169 -0.94 0.18 8.00
N TYR A 170 0.10 0.92 8.30
CA TYR A 170 0.16 2.37 8.18
C TYR A 170 1.51 2.82 7.64
N ALA A 171 1.56 4.04 7.14
CA ALA A 171 2.75 4.64 6.56
C ALA A 171 3.31 5.76 7.43
N THR A 172 4.62 5.97 7.34
CA THR A 172 5.31 7.13 7.91
C THR A 172 6.25 7.75 6.87
N THR A 173 6.61 9.00 7.07
CA THR A 173 7.59 9.70 6.23
C THR A 173 9.04 9.44 6.67
N GLY A 174 9.32 8.25 7.20
CA GLY A 174 10.64 7.80 7.62
C GLY A 174 10.85 7.78 9.13
N ALA A 175 10.04 8.48 9.93
CA ALA A 175 10.07 8.36 11.37
C ALA A 175 9.41 7.04 11.82
N ARG A 176 9.95 6.41 12.87
CA ARG A 176 9.41 5.16 13.43
C ARG A 176 8.30 5.43 14.45
N ILE A 177 7.25 6.11 14.03
CA ILE A 177 6.08 6.36 14.84
C ILE A 177 5.32 5.05 15.03
N PHE A 178 4.92 4.75 16.25
CA PHE A 178 3.97 3.68 16.55
C PHE A 178 2.54 4.25 16.47
N LEU A 179 1.67 3.54 15.78
CA LEU A 179 0.25 3.86 15.66
C LEU A 179 -0.57 2.59 15.79
N ASP A 180 -1.48 2.55 16.78
CA ASP A 180 -2.47 1.50 16.97
C ASP A 180 -3.86 2.13 17.00
N VAL A 181 -4.74 1.70 16.11
CA VAL A 181 -6.11 2.21 16.00
C VAL A 181 -7.08 1.04 16.05
N LYS A 182 -7.97 1.05 17.04
CA LYS A 182 -9.00 0.04 17.23
C LYS A 182 -10.38 0.67 17.27
N GLY A 183 -11.35 -0.01 16.67
CA GLY A 183 -12.76 0.35 16.77
C GLY A 183 -13.51 -0.63 17.67
N ALA A 184 -14.44 -0.14 18.48
CA ALA A 184 -15.35 -0.94 19.28
C ALA A 184 -16.80 -0.54 19.02
N PHE A 185 -17.69 -1.52 18.97
CA PHE A 185 -19.09 -1.38 18.58
C PHE A 185 -20.01 -1.91 19.69
N SER A 186 -21.04 -1.15 20.02
CA SER A 186 -22.10 -1.57 20.93
C SER A 186 -23.16 -2.44 20.25
N ASN A 187 -23.28 -2.32 18.92
CA ASN A 187 -24.28 -3.03 18.12
C ASN A 187 -23.63 -4.13 17.29
N LYS A 188 -24.45 -5.06 16.80
CA LYS A 188 -24.01 -6.13 15.92
C LYS A 188 -23.31 -5.59 14.69
N THR A 189 -22.03 -5.92 14.56
CA THR A 189 -21.15 -5.49 13.49
C THR A 189 -20.51 -6.69 12.83
N HIS A 190 -20.21 -6.60 11.56
CA HIS A 190 -19.57 -7.67 10.81
C HIS A 190 -18.31 -7.18 10.14
N LEU A 191 -17.24 -7.94 10.28
CA LEU A 191 -16.05 -7.85 9.46
C LEU A 191 -16.34 -8.50 8.10
N ILE A 192 -15.93 -7.83 7.04
CA ILE A 192 -15.99 -8.37 5.67
C ILE A 192 -14.56 -8.76 5.27
N SER A 193 -14.35 -10.06 5.09
CA SER A 193 -13.04 -10.55 4.61
C SER A 193 -12.72 -9.95 3.24
N PRO A 194 -11.55 -9.33 3.05
CA PRO A 194 -11.19 -8.71 1.77
C PRO A 194 -11.09 -9.72 0.63
N ILE A 195 -10.70 -10.96 0.93
CA ILE A 195 -10.48 -12.02 -0.06
C ILE A 195 -11.78 -12.80 -0.30
N SER A 196 -12.31 -13.43 0.74
CA SER A 196 -13.45 -14.36 0.61
C SER A 196 -14.82 -13.69 0.60
N LYS A 197 -14.88 -12.39 0.92
CA LYS A 197 -16.11 -11.59 1.10
C LYS A 197 -17.06 -12.17 2.14
N LYS A 198 -16.61 -13.11 2.98
CA LYS A 198 -17.38 -13.66 4.09
C LYS A 198 -17.57 -12.60 5.17
N LYS A 199 -18.72 -12.69 5.85
CA LYS A 199 -19.07 -11.82 6.98
C LYS A 199 -18.88 -12.59 8.28
N VAL A 200 -18.13 -12.02 9.21
CA VAL A 200 -17.90 -12.57 10.54
C VAL A 200 -18.38 -11.56 11.58
N SER A 201 -19.15 -11.99 12.56
CA SER A 201 -19.63 -11.10 13.63
C SER A 201 -18.48 -10.72 14.55
N ILE A 202 -18.32 -9.44 14.82
CA ILE A 202 -17.25 -8.88 15.65
C ILE A 202 -17.79 -7.82 16.61
N ASN A 203 -17.04 -7.56 17.70
CA ASN A 203 -17.29 -6.47 18.65
C ASN A 203 -16.22 -5.36 18.55
N SER A 204 -15.11 -5.65 17.89
CA SER A 204 -14.00 -4.71 17.69
C SER A 204 -13.36 -4.95 16.33
N CYS A 205 -12.67 -3.94 15.82
CA CYS A 205 -11.93 -4.03 14.58
C CYS A 205 -10.55 -3.36 14.72
N LEU A 206 -9.66 -3.70 13.81
CA LEU A 206 -8.36 -3.07 13.65
C LEU A 206 -8.39 -2.02 12.54
N MET A 207 -7.36 -1.17 12.47
CA MET A 207 -7.14 -0.31 11.32
C MET A 207 -7.09 -1.16 10.04
N GLY A 208 -7.72 -0.68 8.96
CA GLY A 208 -7.76 -1.38 7.67
C GLY A 208 -8.98 -2.28 7.47
N ASP A 209 -9.62 -2.73 8.55
CA ASP A 209 -10.80 -3.61 8.45
C ASP A 209 -11.95 -2.97 7.66
N ASP A 210 -12.59 -3.77 6.82
CA ASP A 210 -13.83 -3.41 6.15
C ASP A 210 -15.01 -3.96 6.96
N ILE A 211 -15.80 -3.05 7.51
CA ILE A 211 -16.88 -3.38 8.44
C ILE A 211 -18.26 -3.01 7.89
N LEU A 212 -19.24 -3.79 8.25
CA LEU A 212 -20.66 -3.52 8.02
C LEU A 212 -21.38 -3.41 9.37
N THR A 213 -21.88 -2.24 9.68
CA THR A 213 -22.58 -1.96 10.92
C THR A 213 -23.87 -1.16 10.68
N ASN A 214 -24.85 -1.36 11.55
CA ASN A 214 -26.06 -0.50 11.64
C ASN A 214 -25.92 0.57 12.74
N SER A 215 -24.75 0.66 13.38
CA SER A 215 -24.48 1.68 14.38
C SER A 215 -24.11 3.00 13.72
N ASN A 216 -24.70 4.09 14.20
CA ASN A 216 -24.31 5.45 13.84
C ASN A 216 -23.14 5.95 14.70
N GLU A 217 -22.76 5.19 15.71
CA GLU A 217 -21.70 5.55 16.65
C GLU A 217 -20.80 4.34 16.89
N PHE A 218 -19.51 4.59 17.03
CA PHE A 218 -18.52 3.62 17.46
C PHE A 218 -17.42 4.34 18.24
N LYS A 219 -16.75 3.60 19.12
CA LYS A 219 -15.62 4.12 19.87
C LYS A 219 -14.33 3.82 19.11
N LEU A 220 -13.53 4.87 18.86
CA LEU A 220 -12.15 4.72 18.41
C LEU A 220 -11.22 4.82 19.63
N ASP A 221 -10.32 3.87 19.72
CA ASP A 221 -9.17 3.88 20.62
C ASP A 221 -7.91 4.06 19.76
N VAL A 222 -7.18 5.15 20.01
CA VAL A 222 -6.02 5.54 19.21
C VAL A 222 -4.84 5.70 20.14
N ASN A 223 -3.82 4.86 19.97
CA ASN A 223 -2.55 4.97 20.64
C ASN A 223 -1.45 5.37 19.66
N VAL A 224 -0.76 6.46 19.95
CA VAL A 224 0.32 7.00 19.11
C VAL A 224 1.54 7.28 19.98
N GLU A 225 2.69 6.76 19.56
CA GLU A 225 3.98 7.06 20.17
C GLU A 225 4.92 7.62 19.11
N GLY A 226 5.32 8.87 19.28
CA GLY A 226 6.27 9.54 18.39
C GLY A 226 7.73 9.26 18.80
N THR A 227 8.63 9.42 17.85
CA THR A 227 10.09 9.44 18.11
C THR A 227 10.56 10.81 18.65
N SER A 228 9.67 11.79 18.66
CA SER A 228 9.79 13.14 19.22
C SER A 228 8.39 13.60 19.67
N PRO A 229 8.26 14.73 20.40
CA PRO A 229 6.95 15.25 20.79
C PRO A 229 6.02 15.38 19.58
N LEU A 230 4.77 14.94 19.77
CA LEU A 230 3.73 15.08 18.76
C LEU A 230 3.21 16.52 18.77
N GLU A 231 2.99 17.10 17.61
CA GLU A 231 2.34 18.41 17.49
C GLU A 231 0.83 18.28 17.58
N LYS A 232 0.28 17.36 16.80
CA LYS A 232 -1.17 17.13 16.67
C LYS A 232 -1.52 15.75 16.14
N ILE A 233 -2.77 15.37 16.39
CA ILE A 233 -3.44 14.23 15.75
C ILE A 233 -4.67 14.77 15.04
N GLU A 234 -4.87 14.40 13.79
CA GLU A 234 -6.04 14.77 12.99
C GLU A 234 -6.83 13.53 12.62
N LEU A 235 -8.13 13.57 12.84
CA LEU A 235 -9.08 12.53 12.45
C LEU A 235 -9.90 12.98 11.25
N TYR A 236 -9.92 12.18 10.21
CA TYR A 236 -10.68 12.43 8.99
C TYR A 236 -11.74 11.35 8.76
N ASP A 237 -12.85 11.75 8.15
CA ASP A 237 -13.82 10.87 7.52
C ASP A 237 -13.73 11.10 6.00
N GLY A 238 -13.06 10.19 5.31
CA GLY A 238 -12.66 10.41 3.93
C GLY A 238 -11.82 11.68 3.78
N LEU A 239 -12.34 12.68 3.08
CA LEU A 239 -11.68 13.98 2.87
C LEU A 239 -12.04 15.05 3.90
N LYS A 240 -12.98 14.77 4.79
CA LYS A 240 -13.48 15.73 5.78
C LYS A 240 -12.74 15.61 7.09
N LEU A 241 -12.07 16.66 7.50
CA LEU A 241 -11.49 16.77 8.84
C LEU A 241 -12.63 16.80 9.89
N LEU A 242 -12.63 15.83 10.81
CA LEU A 242 -13.61 15.74 11.90
C LEU A 242 -13.09 16.39 13.18
N LYS A 243 -11.82 16.15 13.51
CA LYS A 243 -11.24 16.60 14.78
C LYS A 243 -9.73 16.78 14.67
N THR A 244 -9.22 17.81 15.36
CA THR A 244 -7.79 18.00 15.64
C THR A 244 -7.60 17.96 17.14
N LEU A 245 -6.61 17.17 17.59
CA LEU A 245 -6.13 17.13 18.97
C LEU A 245 -4.69 17.62 18.96
N TYR A 246 -4.39 18.62 19.76
CA TYR A 246 -3.03 19.10 19.99
C TYR A 246 -2.45 18.42 21.23
N ALA A 247 -1.14 18.07 21.17
CA ALA A 247 -0.43 17.43 22.27
C ALA A 247 -0.03 18.45 23.36
#